data_c382b7aeeefc924fd66e663e408a353b
#
_entry.id   c382b7aeeefc924fd66e663e408a353b
#
_cell.length_a   1.000
_cell.length_b   1.000
_cell.length_c   1.000
_cell.angle_alpha   90.00
_cell.angle_beta   90.00
_cell.angle_gamma   90.00
#
_symmetry.space_group_name_H-M   'P 1'
#
loop_
_entity.id
_entity.type
_entity.pdbx_description
1 polymer ?
#
loop_
_entity_poly.entity_id
_entity_poly.type
_entity_poly.pdbx_seq_one_letter_code
_entity_poly.pdbx_strand_id
1 'polypeptide(L)'
;MELAEHANAVKFLIRDRDAKFTASFDAVFAAENRRIVNTPVRAPRANAICERVISAIRRECLDRMLILGRRHLDAVLAEYVEHYNVHRPHRSLRQCAPSALDTAPALIGNVDIARLRRTDHLDGLIHEYRMVA
;
A
#
# COMPACT_ATOMS: atom_id res chain seq x y z
N MET A 1 12.10 -13.93 3.07
CA MET A 1 11.28 -14.82 3.92
C MET A 1 9.98 -14.16 4.35
N GLU A 2 9.97 -12.88 4.66
CA GLU A 2 8.75 -12.12 5.07
C GLU A 2 7.61 -12.06 4.04
N LEU A 3 7.91 -11.97 2.74
CA LEU A 3 6.85 -11.95 1.70
C LEU A 3 6.07 -13.26 1.61
N ALA A 4 6.70 -14.39 1.91
CA ALA A 4 6.02 -15.69 1.96
C ALA A 4 5.10 -15.80 3.18
N GLU A 5 5.48 -15.19 4.30
CA GLU A 5 4.64 -15.15 5.51
C GLU A 5 3.43 -14.23 5.33
N HIS A 6 3.62 -13.07 4.70
CA HIS A 6 2.50 -12.18 4.35
C HIS A 6 1.59 -12.79 3.27
N ALA A 7 2.15 -13.53 2.32
CA ALA A 7 1.37 -14.28 1.35
C ALA A 7 0.43 -15.30 2.02
N ASN A 8 0.87 -15.95 3.09
CA ASN A 8 0.02 -16.88 3.86
C ASN A 8 -1.11 -16.19 4.65
N ALA A 9 -1.02 -14.90 4.91
CA ALA A 9 -2.07 -14.13 5.57
C ALA A 9 -3.22 -13.76 4.62
N VAL A 10 -3.01 -13.78 3.31
CA VAL A 10 -4.04 -13.43 2.32
C VAL A 10 -5.03 -14.58 2.16
N LYS A 11 -6.24 -14.41 2.65
CA LYS A 11 -7.33 -15.41 2.59
C LYS A 11 -8.21 -15.26 1.35
N PHE A 12 -8.29 -14.06 0.80
CA PHE A 12 -9.18 -13.72 -0.29
C PHE A 12 -8.42 -13.06 -1.43
N LEU A 13 -8.71 -13.46 -2.66
CA LEU A 13 -8.32 -12.76 -3.87
C LEU A 13 -9.56 -12.11 -4.47
N ILE A 14 -9.61 -10.79 -4.44
CA ILE A 14 -10.68 -10.03 -5.07
C ILE A 14 -10.23 -9.67 -6.48
N ARG A 15 -11.00 -10.02 -7.48
CA ARG A 15 -10.72 -9.70 -8.89
C ARG A 15 -11.97 -9.25 -9.64
N ASP A 16 -11.78 -8.55 -10.74
CA ASP A 16 -12.85 -8.24 -11.66
C ASP A 16 -13.21 -9.46 -12.54
N ARG A 17 -14.17 -9.27 -13.45
CA ARG A 17 -14.65 -10.30 -14.38
C ARG A 17 -13.99 -10.22 -15.75
N ASP A 18 -12.80 -9.62 -15.83
CA ASP A 18 -12.04 -9.53 -17.07
C ASP A 18 -11.69 -10.94 -17.59
N ALA A 19 -11.83 -11.13 -18.90
CA ALA A 19 -11.57 -12.40 -19.57
C ALA A 19 -10.11 -12.90 -19.45
N LYS A 20 -9.16 -12.02 -19.07
CA LYS A 20 -7.77 -12.40 -18.78
C LYS A 20 -7.65 -13.32 -17.56
N PHE A 21 -8.61 -13.28 -16.64
CA PHE A 21 -8.65 -14.17 -15.47
C PHE A 21 -9.40 -15.45 -15.82
N THR A 22 -8.66 -16.42 -16.34
CA THR A 22 -9.18 -17.71 -16.79
C THR A 22 -9.47 -18.66 -15.61
N ALA A 23 -10.17 -19.76 -15.87
CA ALA A 23 -10.39 -20.80 -14.88
C ALA A 23 -9.07 -21.42 -14.36
N SER A 24 -8.03 -21.49 -15.19
CA SER A 24 -6.69 -21.94 -14.76
C SER A 24 -6.02 -20.95 -13.82
N PHE A 25 -6.23 -19.64 -13.99
CA PHE A 25 -5.79 -18.63 -13.04
C PHE A 25 -6.45 -18.86 -11.66
N ASP A 26 -7.76 -19.05 -11.65
CA ASP A 26 -8.51 -19.31 -10.41
C ASP A 26 -8.04 -20.59 -9.71
N ALA A 27 -7.77 -21.64 -10.47
CA ALA A 27 -7.33 -22.94 -9.94
C ALA A 27 -5.98 -22.83 -9.17
N VAL A 28 -5.05 -22.00 -9.65
CA VAL A 28 -3.76 -21.77 -8.95
C VAL A 28 -3.97 -21.21 -7.55
N PHE A 29 -4.82 -20.19 -7.42
CA PHE A 29 -5.09 -19.57 -6.11
C PHE A 29 -5.95 -20.46 -5.21
N ALA A 30 -6.89 -21.21 -5.78
CA ALA A 30 -7.69 -22.18 -5.04
C ALA A 30 -6.82 -23.31 -4.46
N ALA A 31 -5.79 -23.77 -5.19
CA ALA A 31 -4.83 -24.78 -4.72
C ALA A 31 -4.02 -24.29 -3.52
N GLU A 32 -3.84 -22.96 -3.38
CA GLU A 32 -3.21 -22.32 -2.23
C GLU A 32 -4.20 -21.96 -1.09
N ASN A 33 -5.39 -22.56 -1.07
CA ASN A 33 -6.46 -22.26 -0.10
C ASN A 33 -6.93 -20.80 -0.09
N ARG A 34 -6.85 -20.11 -1.21
CA ARG A 34 -7.33 -18.73 -1.33
C ARG A 34 -8.71 -18.68 -1.92
N ARG A 35 -9.61 -18.01 -1.25
CA ARG A 35 -10.98 -17.83 -1.75
C ARG A 35 -11.01 -16.70 -2.78
N ILE A 36 -11.48 -17.00 -3.99
CA ILE A 36 -11.65 -16.02 -5.05
C ILE A 36 -13.01 -15.35 -4.90
N VAL A 37 -12.99 -14.01 -4.87
CA VAL A 37 -14.18 -13.17 -4.80
C VAL A 37 -14.23 -12.30 -6.05
N ASN A 38 -15.22 -12.57 -6.90
CA ASN A 38 -15.46 -11.72 -8.07
C ASN A 38 -16.18 -10.43 -7.67
N THR A 39 -15.73 -9.30 -8.19
CA THR A 39 -16.47 -8.05 -8.02
C THR A 39 -17.87 -8.15 -8.63
N PRO A 40 -18.89 -7.49 -8.06
CA PRO A 40 -20.23 -7.49 -8.62
C PRO A 40 -20.23 -6.93 -10.05
N VAL A 41 -21.14 -7.43 -10.87
CA VAL A 41 -21.32 -6.93 -12.24
C VAL A 41 -21.70 -5.45 -12.20
N ARG A 42 -21.05 -4.64 -13.03
CA ARG A 42 -21.29 -3.20 -13.12
C ARG A 42 -21.03 -2.42 -11.80
N ALA A 43 -20.07 -2.87 -10.99
CA ALA A 43 -19.66 -2.20 -9.76
C ALA A 43 -18.31 -1.47 -9.94
N PRO A 44 -18.24 -0.34 -10.66
CA PRO A 44 -16.98 0.36 -10.91
C PRO A 44 -16.31 0.83 -9.61
N ARG A 45 -17.08 1.06 -8.55
CA ARG A 45 -16.54 1.46 -7.24
C ARG A 45 -15.72 0.35 -6.56
N ALA A 46 -16.01 -0.93 -6.86
CA ALA A 46 -15.29 -2.04 -6.26
C ALA A 46 -13.80 -2.06 -6.70
N ASN A 47 -13.52 -1.69 -7.94
CA ASN A 47 -12.16 -1.60 -8.47
C ASN A 47 -11.48 -0.24 -8.19
N ALA A 48 -12.26 0.80 -7.97
CA ALA A 48 -11.74 2.17 -7.81
C ALA A 48 -10.74 2.31 -6.65
N ILE A 49 -10.88 1.51 -5.59
CA ILE A 49 -9.93 1.51 -4.46
C ILE A 49 -8.60 0.91 -4.91
N CYS A 50 -8.63 -0.26 -5.56
CA CYS A 50 -7.43 -0.93 -6.06
C CYS A 50 -6.71 -0.06 -7.09
N GLU A 51 -7.45 0.52 -8.05
CA GLU A 51 -6.91 1.43 -9.07
C GLU A 51 -6.25 2.65 -8.42
N ARG A 52 -6.84 3.21 -7.38
CA ARG A 52 -6.28 4.34 -6.64
C ARG A 52 -4.98 3.97 -5.96
N VAL A 53 -4.92 2.82 -5.29
CA VAL A 53 -3.70 2.34 -4.62
C VAL A 53 -2.60 2.08 -5.66
N ILE A 54 -2.91 1.35 -6.73
CA ILE A 54 -1.95 1.07 -7.81
C ILE A 54 -1.45 2.37 -8.45
N SER A 55 -2.35 3.32 -8.71
CA SER A 55 -1.99 4.62 -9.27
C SER A 55 -1.11 5.45 -8.32
N ALA A 56 -1.34 5.36 -7.00
CA ALA A 56 -0.50 6.01 -6.01
C ALA A 56 0.90 5.39 -6.00
N ILE A 57 1.02 4.06 -5.92
CA ILE A 57 2.30 3.32 -5.96
C ILE A 57 3.09 3.71 -7.21
N ARG A 58 2.45 3.73 -8.38
CA ARG A 58 3.13 4.10 -9.62
C ARG A 58 3.65 5.52 -9.58
N ARG A 59 2.77 6.51 -9.37
CA ARG A 59 3.14 7.93 -9.45
C ARG A 59 4.10 8.38 -8.35
N GLU A 60 3.95 7.86 -7.16
CA GLU A 60 4.71 8.30 -5.98
C GLU A 60 6.02 7.52 -5.83
N CYS A 61 6.12 6.32 -6.43
CA CYS A 61 7.26 5.43 -6.25
C CYS A 61 7.81 4.91 -7.59
N LEU A 62 7.11 3.98 -8.26
CA LEU A 62 7.68 3.20 -9.35
C LEU A 62 8.04 4.01 -10.60
N ASP A 63 7.27 5.04 -10.94
CA ASP A 63 7.54 5.89 -12.10
C ASP A 63 8.72 6.86 -11.86
N ARG A 64 9.30 6.87 -10.65
CA ARG A 64 10.36 7.79 -10.22
C ARG A 64 11.69 7.10 -9.94
N MET A 65 11.76 5.78 -10.07
CA MET A 65 12.97 5.01 -9.80
C MET A 65 13.19 3.89 -10.82
N LEU A 66 14.44 3.49 -10.98
CA LEU A 66 14.80 2.38 -11.83
C LEU A 66 14.73 1.07 -11.03
N ILE A 67 13.87 0.16 -11.42
CA ILE A 67 13.76 -1.16 -10.79
C ILE A 67 14.74 -2.13 -11.45
N LEU A 68 15.73 -2.59 -10.68
CA LEU A 68 16.85 -3.44 -11.16
C LEU A 68 16.55 -4.94 -11.13
N GLY A 69 15.35 -5.33 -10.71
CA GLY A 69 14.93 -6.73 -10.66
C GLY A 69 13.89 -7.01 -9.58
N ARG A 70 13.46 -8.27 -9.50
CA ARG A 70 12.36 -8.66 -8.61
C ARG A 70 12.65 -8.36 -7.13
N ARG A 71 13.83 -8.73 -6.64
CA ARG A 71 14.19 -8.49 -5.23
C ARG A 71 14.19 -7.01 -4.88
N HIS A 72 14.68 -6.17 -5.82
CA HIS A 72 14.65 -4.72 -5.66
C HIS A 72 13.21 -4.22 -5.63
N LEU A 73 12.35 -4.67 -6.56
CA LEU A 73 10.93 -4.32 -6.56
C LEU A 73 10.23 -4.70 -5.24
N ASP A 74 10.49 -5.91 -4.75
CA ASP A 74 9.90 -6.41 -3.51
C ASP A 74 10.31 -5.52 -2.30
N ALA A 75 11.57 -5.13 -2.22
CA ALA A 75 12.07 -4.24 -1.16
C ALA A 75 11.44 -2.85 -1.24
N VAL A 76 11.40 -2.27 -2.44
CA VAL A 76 10.80 -0.96 -2.71
C VAL A 76 9.31 -0.94 -2.35
N LEU A 77 8.58 -1.97 -2.75
CA LEU A 77 7.16 -2.07 -2.44
C LEU A 77 6.91 -2.26 -0.94
N ALA A 78 7.73 -3.04 -0.26
CA ALA A 78 7.60 -3.24 1.20
C ALA A 78 7.79 -1.91 1.95
N GLU A 79 8.82 -1.14 1.62
CA GLU A 79 9.09 0.16 2.23
C GLU A 79 7.99 1.18 1.90
N TYR A 80 7.53 1.22 0.64
CA TYR A 80 6.42 2.09 0.26
C TYR A 80 5.11 1.76 0.98
N VAL A 81 4.77 0.47 1.10
CA VAL A 81 3.53 0.02 1.77
C VAL A 81 3.56 0.36 3.25
N GLU A 82 4.71 0.26 3.91
CA GLU A 82 4.89 0.71 5.29
C GLU A 82 4.62 2.19 5.42
N HIS A 83 5.28 3.03 4.59
CA HIS A 83 5.02 4.48 4.54
C HIS A 83 3.54 4.78 4.29
N TYR A 84 2.92 4.11 3.30
CA TYR A 84 1.53 4.34 2.92
C TYR A 84 0.56 4.08 4.07
N ASN A 85 0.79 3.02 4.84
CA ASN A 85 -0.11 2.61 5.91
C ASN A 85 0.13 3.34 7.23
N VAL A 86 1.37 3.68 7.56
CA VAL A 86 1.74 4.20 8.88
C VAL A 86 1.93 5.71 8.89
N HIS A 87 2.42 6.28 7.80
CA HIS A 87 2.86 7.68 7.78
C HIS A 87 2.11 8.57 6.79
N ARG A 88 1.70 8.02 5.64
CA ARG A 88 1.11 8.83 4.57
C ARG A 88 -0.26 9.38 4.96
N PRO A 89 -0.46 10.72 4.93
CA PRO A 89 -1.75 11.32 5.23
C PRO A 89 -2.76 11.08 4.11
N HIS A 90 -3.96 10.67 4.46
CA HIS A 90 -5.05 10.43 3.52
C HIS A 90 -6.21 11.42 3.73
N ARG A 91 -6.58 12.16 2.69
CA ARG A 91 -7.69 13.13 2.74
C ARG A 91 -9.00 12.51 3.19
N SER A 92 -9.32 11.32 2.67
CA SER A 92 -10.54 10.59 3.05
C SER A 92 -10.54 10.10 4.50
N LEU A 93 -9.39 10.05 5.14
CA LEU A 93 -9.19 9.62 6.53
C LEU A 93 -8.83 10.81 7.43
N ARG A 94 -9.30 12.02 7.13
CA ARG A 94 -9.03 13.25 7.89
C ARG A 94 -7.54 13.51 8.10
N GLN A 95 -6.73 13.25 7.08
CA GLN A 95 -5.27 13.35 7.09
C GLN A 95 -4.57 12.32 7.99
N CYS A 96 -5.27 11.32 8.48
CA CYS A 96 -4.64 10.19 9.18
C CYS A 96 -4.08 9.17 8.20
N ALA A 97 -3.07 8.43 8.63
CA ALA A 97 -2.63 7.23 7.96
C ALA A 97 -3.63 6.08 8.19
N PRO A 98 -3.74 5.09 7.30
CA PRO A 98 -4.66 3.96 7.47
C PRO A 98 -4.53 3.22 8.80
N SER A 99 -3.32 3.01 9.30
CA SER A 99 -3.06 2.35 10.58
C SER A 99 -3.38 3.22 11.82
N ALA A 100 -3.59 4.51 11.64
CA ALA A 100 -3.86 5.47 12.72
C ALA A 100 -5.33 5.88 12.80
N LEU A 101 -6.24 5.14 12.18
CA LEU A 101 -7.67 5.49 12.10
C LEU A 101 -8.35 5.63 13.47
N ASP A 102 -7.91 4.87 14.45
CA ASP A 102 -8.45 4.89 15.81
C ASP A 102 -7.74 5.90 16.72
N THR A 103 -6.71 6.59 16.21
CA THR A 103 -5.95 7.59 16.95
C THR A 103 -6.39 8.97 16.46
N ALA A 104 -6.91 9.79 17.37
CA ALA A 104 -7.21 11.18 17.01
C ALA A 104 -5.95 11.86 16.47
N PRO A 105 -6.03 12.60 15.34
CA PRO A 105 -4.88 13.32 14.83
C PRO A 105 -4.38 14.27 15.91
N ALA A 106 -3.10 14.17 16.24
CA ALA A 106 -2.49 15.09 17.18
C ALA A 106 -2.63 16.51 16.61
N LEU A 107 -3.29 17.39 17.35
CA LEU A 107 -3.28 18.80 17.01
C LEU A 107 -1.83 19.25 17.10
N ILE A 108 -1.24 19.54 15.95
CA ILE A 108 0.11 20.07 15.86
C ILE A 108 0.02 21.51 16.37
N GLY A 109 0.39 21.71 17.64
CA GLY A 109 0.62 23.03 18.21
C GLY A 109 1.86 23.68 17.58
N ASN A 110 2.49 24.59 18.28
CA ASN A 110 3.76 25.18 17.83
C ASN A 110 4.81 24.07 17.62
N VAL A 111 5.22 23.86 16.36
CA VAL A 111 6.26 22.90 16.01
C VAL A 111 7.62 23.52 16.30
N ASP A 112 8.35 22.96 17.25
CA ASP A 112 9.75 23.31 17.46
C ASP A 112 10.60 22.63 16.37
N ILE A 113 11.05 23.43 15.40
CA ILE A 113 11.85 22.95 14.27
C ILE A 113 13.15 22.30 14.74
N ALA A 114 13.72 22.71 15.86
CA ALA A 114 14.94 22.11 16.40
C ALA A 114 14.75 20.63 16.82
N ARG A 115 13.52 20.27 17.15
CA ARG A 115 13.13 18.91 17.56
C ARG A 115 12.57 18.07 16.39
N LEU A 116 12.52 18.63 15.18
CA LEU A 116 12.05 17.92 14.02
C LEU A 116 13.19 17.08 13.43
N ARG A 117 12.94 15.80 13.23
CA ARG A 117 13.86 14.90 12.54
C ARG A 117 13.23 14.38 11.27
N ARG A 118 14.00 14.42 10.20
CA ARG A 118 13.66 13.86 8.90
C ARG A 118 14.28 12.47 8.77
N THR A 119 13.51 11.53 8.26
CA THR A 119 13.97 10.22 7.81
C THR A 119 13.68 10.10 6.32
N ASP A 120 14.67 9.72 5.55
CA ASP A 120 14.54 9.53 4.12
C ASP A 120 14.29 8.06 3.81
N HIS A 121 13.33 7.79 2.94
CA HIS A 121 12.95 6.47 2.45
C HIS A 121 13.08 6.42 0.94
N LEU A 122 13.28 5.21 0.38
CA LEU A 122 13.41 4.96 -1.06
C LEU A 122 14.46 5.89 -1.69
N ASP A 123 15.67 5.86 -1.16
CA ASP A 123 16.80 6.70 -1.63
C ASP A 123 16.49 8.20 -1.63
N GLY A 124 15.68 8.65 -0.68
CA GLY A 124 15.31 10.07 -0.55
C GLY A 124 14.12 10.49 -1.40
N LEU A 125 13.40 9.56 -2.00
CA LEU A 125 12.17 9.85 -2.75
C LEU A 125 11.03 10.24 -1.80
N ILE A 126 10.99 9.67 -0.61
CA ILE A 126 10.00 9.93 0.42
C ILE A 126 10.68 10.47 1.67
N HIS A 127 10.08 11.48 2.27
CA HIS A 127 10.57 12.10 3.50
C HIS A 127 9.52 11.99 4.59
N GLU A 128 9.89 11.44 5.71
CA GLU A 128 9.07 11.39 6.92
C GLU A 128 9.63 12.33 7.98
N TYR A 129 8.74 12.99 8.70
CA TYR A 129 9.11 13.94 9.75
C TYR A 129 8.49 13.51 11.06
N ARG A 130 9.30 13.48 12.12
CA ARG A 130 8.85 13.17 13.48
C ARG A 130 9.43 14.16 14.49
N MET A 131 8.64 14.45 15.50
CA MET A 131 9.15 15.17 16.68
C MET A 131 9.94 14.19 17.56
N VAL A 132 11.10 14.64 18.04
CA VAL A 132 11.87 13.91 19.04
C VAL A 132 11.74 14.60 20.39
N ALA A 133 11.83 13.79 21.46
CA ALA A 133 11.72 14.25 22.84
C ALA A 133 12.88 15.21 23.22
#